data_be0c9f4d116d3363b649021e53252469
#
_entry.id   be0c9f4d116d3363b649021e53252469
#
_cell.length_a   1.000
_cell.length_b   1.000
_cell.length_c   1.000
_cell.angle_alpha   90.00
_cell.angle_beta   90.00
_cell.angle_gamma   90.00
#
_symmetry.space_group_name_H-M   'P 1'
#
loop_
_entity.id
_entity.type
_entity.pdbx_description
1 polymer ?
#
loop_
_entity_poly.entity_id
_entity_poly.type
_entity_poly.pdbx_seq_one_letter_code
_entity_poly.pdbx_strand_id
1 'polypeptide(L)'
;NLKGAGVDYDMFGLSFYPFWDGTNENMQNAAKLIEDKYGKEVYIAETSYCYTSEDGDGFGNSLKGTDDLTDGYGATVQSQATVIHDICAAANEAGVEGVFYWEGTWIPVGSADADNSALWEKYGSGWASSYSAEYDPDDAGLYYGGCSWDNQAMFDFTGHPLASLNVFKYLKYGATAPLAVDYIPDVYVSCNVGEDLVLPESIDVVYNDRSQNKKQSVSWNETQMKAIDTTKAGSYEIEGALEEGTTVTAHVEVEMVNYAVNPGFEDKNRSMWKVSYEGEADPTDYQVKAD
;
A
#
# COMPACT_ATOMS: atom_id res chain seq x y z
N ASN A 1 5.30 -24.36 19.80
CA ASN A 1 6.15 -23.90 18.75
C ASN A 1 7.04 -25.05 18.23
N LEU A 2 7.53 -24.95 16.98
CA LEU A 2 8.10 -26.06 16.20
C LEU A 2 9.21 -26.80 16.95
N LYS A 3 10.20 -26.09 17.48
CA LYS A 3 11.30 -26.69 18.25
C LYS A 3 10.83 -27.43 19.51
N GLY A 4 9.85 -26.86 20.22
CA GLY A 4 9.27 -27.49 21.41
C GLY A 4 8.42 -28.72 21.09
N ALA A 5 7.89 -28.81 19.88
CA ALA A 5 7.13 -29.96 19.37
C ALA A 5 8.03 -31.03 18.72
N GLY A 6 9.34 -30.79 18.65
CA GLY A 6 10.30 -31.73 18.05
C GLY A 6 10.16 -31.86 16.53
N VAL A 7 9.60 -30.84 15.85
CA VAL A 7 9.48 -30.82 14.39
C VAL A 7 10.87 -30.65 13.80
N ASP A 8 11.24 -31.56 12.91
CA ASP A 8 12.46 -31.49 12.12
C ASP A 8 12.22 -30.71 10.83
N TYR A 9 13.04 -29.68 10.58
CA TYR A 9 12.98 -28.84 9.38
C TYR A 9 14.37 -28.28 9.09
N ASP A 10 14.66 -28.03 7.83
CA ASP A 10 15.95 -27.54 7.39
C ASP A 10 16.03 -26.02 7.38
N MET A 11 15.02 -25.36 6.82
CA MET A 11 14.96 -23.93 6.59
C MET A 11 13.68 -23.31 7.17
N PHE A 12 13.71 -22.01 7.40
CA PHE A 12 12.57 -21.24 7.86
C PHE A 12 12.15 -20.20 6.81
N GLY A 13 10.94 -20.35 6.28
CA GLY A 13 10.34 -19.38 5.34
C GLY A 13 9.61 -18.26 6.08
N LEU A 14 9.91 -17.02 5.73
CA LEU A 14 9.18 -15.84 6.17
C LEU A 14 8.33 -15.30 5.02
N SER A 15 7.09 -14.95 5.30
CA SER A 15 6.34 -14.01 4.46
C SER A 15 6.69 -12.60 4.92
N PHE A 16 7.12 -11.75 4.01
CA PHE A 16 7.48 -10.36 4.33
C PHE A 16 6.91 -9.41 3.28
N TYR A 17 5.99 -8.59 3.71
CA TYR A 17 5.38 -7.55 2.89
C TYR A 17 5.60 -6.20 3.56
N PRO A 18 6.38 -5.27 2.97
CA PRO A 18 6.76 -4.03 3.65
C PRO A 18 5.58 -3.14 4.02
N PHE A 19 4.45 -3.27 3.34
CA PHE A 19 3.21 -2.56 3.65
C PHE A 19 2.42 -3.15 4.83
N TRP A 20 2.76 -4.36 5.31
CA TRP A 20 2.14 -5.00 6.47
C TRP A 20 3.13 -5.26 7.60
N ASP A 21 4.35 -5.66 7.26
CA ASP A 21 5.33 -6.18 8.23
C ASP A 21 6.38 -5.13 8.61
N GLY A 22 6.30 -3.94 8.02
CA GLY A 22 7.14 -2.80 8.34
C GLY A 22 8.45 -2.76 7.55
N THR A 23 9.54 -2.34 8.19
CA THR A 23 10.79 -2.01 7.51
C THR A 23 11.62 -3.23 7.12
N ASN A 24 12.51 -3.06 6.14
CA ASN A 24 13.52 -4.06 5.80
C ASN A 24 14.39 -4.43 7.00
N GLU A 25 14.64 -3.49 7.93
CA GLU A 25 15.34 -3.76 9.19
C GLU A 25 14.57 -4.73 10.09
N ASN A 26 13.24 -4.64 10.14
CA ASN A 26 12.42 -5.62 10.86
C ASN A 26 12.60 -7.04 10.30
N MET A 27 12.63 -7.18 8.99
CA MET A 27 12.88 -8.46 8.31
C MET A 27 14.28 -8.99 8.64
N GLN A 28 15.31 -8.15 8.55
CA GLN A 28 16.68 -8.50 8.89
C GLN A 28 16.78 -8.97 10.35
N ASN A 29 16.17 -8.25 11.28
CA ASN A 29 16.16 -8.61 12.70
C ASN A 29 15.42 -9.93 12.96
N ALA A 30 14.32 -10.19 12.26
CA ALA A 30 13.59 -11.46 12.37
C ALA A 30 14.43 -12.63 11.83
N ALA A 31 15.06 -12.49 10.67
CA ALA A 31 15.93 -13.50 10.08
C ALA A 31 17.10 -13.84 11.03
N LYS A 32 17.79 -12.82 11.52
CA LYS A 32 18.90 -12.98 12.43
C LYS A 32 18.51 -13.63 13.75
N LEU A 33 17.34 -13.25 14.31
CA LEU A 33 16.80 -13.90 15.51
C LEU A 33 16.56 -15.40 15.30
N ILE A 34 16.08 -15.81 14.14
CA ILE A 34 15.82 -17.21 13.81
C ILE A 34 17.14 -17.98 13.69
N GLU A 35 18.10 -17.43 12.98
CA GLU A 35 19.42 -18.02 12.83
C GLU A 35 20.12 -18.18 14.19
N ASP A 36 20.23 -17.11 14.97
CA ASP A 36 20.91 -17.11 16.29
C ASP A 36 20.25 -18.07 17.30
N LYS A 37 18.92 -18.14 17.28
CA LYS A 37 18.16 -18.91 18.30
C LYS A 37 17.96 -20.36 17.91
N TYR A 38 17.84 -20.66 16.64
CA TYR A 38 17.45 -21.98 16.17
C TYR A 38 18.51 -22.62 15.26
N GLY A 39 19.50 -21.88 14.77
CA GLY A 39 20.55 -22.34 13.88
C GLY A 39 19.98 -22.81 12.54
N LYS A 40 18.95 -22.12 12.04
CA LYS A 40 18.24 -22.47 10.80
C LYS A 40 18.44 -21.38 9.77
N GLU A 41 18.69 -21.79 8.54
CA GLU A 41 18.71 -20.90 7.38
C GLU A 41 17.33 -20.28 7.17
N VAL A 42 17.31 -19.04 6.68
CA VAL A 42 16.09 -18.27 6.46
C VAL A 42 15.99 -17.89 4.99
N TYR A 43 14.79 -17.92 4.46
CA TYR A 43 14.45 -17.33 3.16
C TYR A 43 13.13 -16.57 3.25
N ILE A 44 12.98 -15.59 2.36
CA ILE A 44 11.70 -14.89 2.18
C ILE A 44 10.86 -15.71 1.20
N ALA A 45 9.85 -16.39 1.72
CA ALA A 45 8.96 -17.26 0.94
C ALA A 45 7.96 -16.47 0.11
N GLU A 46 7.62 -15.27 0.58
CA GLU A 46 6.63 -14.41 -0.04
C GLU A 46 7.00 -12.94 0.12
N THR A 47 6.92 -12.19 -0.95
CA THR A 47 6.89 -10.73 -0.98
C THR A 47 6.29 -10.25 -2.30
N SER A 48 5.68 -9.08 -2.30
CA SER A 48 5.19 -8.43 -3.51
C SER A 48 5.06 -6.92 -3.31
N TYR A 49 4.82 -6.19 -4.40
CA TYR A 49 4.48 -4.77 -4.36
C TYR A 49 3.71 -4.35 -5.59
N CYS A 50 2.86 -3.32 -5.46
CA CYS A 50 2.03 -2.87 -6.57
C CYS A 50 2.80 -2.01 -7.59
N TYR A 51 2.40 -2.15 -8.86
CA TYR A 51 2.90 -1.30 -9.96
C TYR A 51 1.92 -0.18 -10.34
N THR A 52 0.72 -0.21 -9.80
CA THR A 52 -0.35 0.79 -10.00
C THR A 52 -1.33 0.71 -8.83
N SER A 53 -2.07 1.78 -8.58
CA SER A 53 -3.21 1.81 -7.66
C SER A 53 -4.54 1.44 -8.33
N GLU A 54 -4.54 1.26 -9.65
CA GLU A 54 -5.72 0.84 -10.39
C GLU A 54 -6.11 -0.61 -10.08
N ASP A 55 -7.40 -0.91 -10.27
CA ASP A 55 -8.01 -2.23 -10.10
C ASP A 55 -8.46 -2.72 -11.48
N GLY A 56 -7.92 -3.85 -11.91
CA GLY A 56 -8.14 -4.37 -13.26
C GLY A 56 -9.44 -5.16 -13.42
N ASP A 57 -10.06 -5.64 -12.35
CA ASP A 57 -11.26 -6.48 -12.41
C ASP A 57 -12.45 -6.01 -11.58
N GLY A 58 -12.27 -4.97 -10.76
CA GLY A 58 -13.33 -4.40 -9.91
C GLY A 58 -13.56 -5.16 -8.60
N PHE A 59 -12.73 -6.14 -8.26
CA PHE A 59 -12.83 -6.89 -7.00
C PHE A 59 -12.33 -6.09 -5.80
N GLY A 60 -11.37 -5.22 -6.03
CA GLY A 60 -10.67 -4.44 -5.00
C GLY A 60 -9.34 -5.05 -4.59
N ASN A 61 -8.31 -4.24 -4.64
CA ASN A 61 -6.95 -4.64 -4.36
C ASN A 61 -6.57 -4.53 -2.88
N SER A 62 -5.58 -5.31 -2.44
CA SER A 62 -4.97 -5.21 -1.12
C SER A 62 -4.17 -3.92 -0.95
N LEU A 63 -3.57 -3.41 -2.05
CA LEU A 63 -2.91 -2.10 -2.12
C LEU A 63 -3.69 -1.23 -3.11
N LYS A 64 -4.50 -0.29 -2.61
CA LYS A 64 -5.44 0.49 -3.43
C LYS A 64 -5.36 2.00 -3.28
N GLY A 65 -4.56 2.49 -2.35
CA GLY A 65 -4.44 3.93 -2.09
C GLY A 65 -3.11 4.29 -1.49
N THR A 66 -2.85 5.58 -1.35
CA THR A 66 -1.61 6.10 -0.77
C THR A 66 -1.39 5.64 0.67
N ASP A 67 -2.48 5.48 1.43
CA ASP A 67 -2.41 5.05 2.83
C ASP A 67 -2.00 3.58 3.00
N ASP A 68 -2.16 2.78 1.96
CA ASP A 68 -1.78 1.36 1.97
C ASP A 68 -0.30 1.16 1.56
N LEU A 69 0.36 2.20 1.04
CA LEU A 69 1.72 2.10 0.51
C LEU A 69 2.76 2.19 1.64
N THR A 70 3.90 1.56 1.40
CA THR A 70 5.07 1.72 2.28
C THR A 70 5.70 3.09 2.06
N ASP A 71 6.01 3.80 3.14
CA ASP A 71 6.66 5.11 3.11
C ASP A 71 7.85 5.14 2.17
N GLY A 72 7.85 6.13 1.29
CA GLY A 72 8.89 6.37 0.32
C GLY A 72 8.81 5.51 -0.95
N TYR A 73 7.74 4.74 -1.18
CA TYR A 73 7.49 4.01 -2.43
C TYR A 73 6.10 4.33 -2.98
N GLY A 74 6.01 4.65 -4.26
CA GLY A 74 4.73 4.88 -4.94
C GLY A 74 4.15 3.61 -5.56
N ALA A 75 2.94 3.70 -6.08
CA ALA A 75 2.32 2.65 -6.89
C ALA A 75 2.74 2.82 -8.35
N THR A 76 3.98 2.46 -8.67
CA THR A 76 4.56 2.59 -10.02
C THR A 76 5.37 1.35 -10.38
N VAL A 77 5.56 1.12 -11.68
CA VAL A 77 6.42 0.04 -12.19
C VAL A 77 7.86 0.18 -11.68
N GLN A 78 8.34 1.42 -11.55
CA GLN A 78 9.67 1.67 -10.99
C GLN A 78 9.72 1.36 -9.50
N SER A 79 8.73 1.79 -8.72
CA SER A 79 8.68 1.50 -7.28
C SER A 79 8.55 0.01 -7.01
N GLN A 80 7.77 -0.72 -7.80
CA GLN A 80 7.72 -2.19 -7.71
C GLN A 80 9.12 -2.81 -7.84
N ALA A 81 9.87 -2.40 -8.86
CA ALA A 81 11.25 -2.88 -9.05
C ALA A 81 12.19 -2.46 -7.91
N THR A 82 12.03 -1.22 -7.42
CA THR A 82 12.88 -0.67 -6.35
C THR A 82 12.62 -1.39 -5.02
N VAL A 83 11.37 -1.65 -4.67
CA VAL A 83 11.01 -2.42 -3.45
C VAL A 83 11.64 -3.81 -3.48
N ILE A 84 11.53 -4.52 -4.61
CA ILE A 84 12.12 -5.86 -4.75
C ILE A 84 13.66 -5.80 -4.61
N HIS A 85 14.28 -4.81 -5.25
CA HIS A 85 15.72 -4.60 -5.13
C HIS A 85 16.13 -4.38 -3.67
N ASP A 86 15.43 -3.48 -2.95
CA ASP A 86 15.76 -3.10 -1.59
C ASP A 86 15.53 -4.27 -0.60
N ILE A 87 14.47 -5.06 -0.81
CA ILE A 87 14.25 -6.29 -0.04
C ILE A 87 15.37 -7.30 -0.29
N CYS A 88 15.75 -7.52 -1.55
CA CYS A 88 16.82 -8.44 -1.89
C CYS A 88 18.19 -7.99 -1.34
N ALA A 89 18.47 -6.68 -1.37
CA ALA A 89 19.68 -6.11 -0.79
C ALA A 89 19.72 -6.33 0.73
N ALA A 90 18.63 -5.98 1.43
CA ALA A 90 18.52 -6.17 2.88
C ALA A 90 18.56 -7.66 3.28
N ALA A 91 17.93 -8.54 2.51
CA ALA A 91 17.96 -9.98 2.70
C ALA A 91 19.41 -10.53 2.57
N ASN A 92 20.12 -10.10 1.54
CA ASN A 92 21.51 -10.49 1.34
C ASN A 92 22.43 -10.00 2.48
N GLU A 93 22.23 -8.78 2.98
CA GLU A 93 22.99 -8.25 4.13
C GLU A 93 22.73 -9.04 5.43
N ALA A 94 21.54 -9.61 5.59
CA ALA A 94 21.15 -10.41 6.74
C ALA A 94 21.50 -11.90 6.61
N GLY A 95 22.08 -12.34 5.48
CA GLY A 95 22.41 -13.74 5.24
C GLY A 95 21.20 -14.60 4.86
N VAL A 96 20.11 -13.99 4.40
CA VAL A 96 18.93 -14.70 3.92
C VAL A 96 19.23 -15.39 2.59
N GLU A 97 18.90 -16.67 2.47
CA GLU A 97 19.29 -17.54 1.35
C GLU A 97 18.59 -17.23 0.03
N GLY A 98 17.38 -16.63 0.07
CA GLY A 98 16.63 -16.32 -1.12
C GLY A 98 15.36 -15.53 -0.86
N VAL A 99 14.85 -14.93 -1.93
CA VAL A 99 13.60 -14.15 -1.94
C VAL A 99 12.71 -14.65 -3.07
N PHE A 100 11.49 -15.02 -2.76
CA PHE A 100 10.48 -15.45 -3.72
C PHE A 100 9.40 -14.37 -3.86
N TYR A 101 9.09 -14.03 -5.09
CA TYR A 101 8.01 -13.10 -5.39
C TYR A 101 6.67 -13.83 -5.40
N TRP A 102 5.70 -13.31 -4.61
CA TRP A 102 4.39 -13.90 -4.47
C TRP A 102 3.48 -13.52 -5.64
N GLU A 103 2.89 -14.53 -6.29
CA GLU A 103 1.83 -14.40 -7.28
C GLU A 103 2.11 -13.42 -8.44
N GLY A 104 3.35 -13.39 -8.90
CA GLY A 104 3.82 -12.46 -9.94
C GLY A 104 3.12 -12.58 -11.30
N THR A 105 2.24 -13.57 -11.48
CA THR A 105 1.45 -13.80 -12.70
C THR A 105 -0.06 -13.69 -12.48
N TRP A 106 -0.50 -13.25 -11.33
CA TRP A 106 -1.93 -13.07 -11.03
C TRP A 106 -2.46 -11.78 -11.66
N ILE A 107 -2.92 -11.90 -12.90
CA ILE A 107 -3.60 -10.85 -13.64
C ILE A 107 -5.11 -11.06 -13.60
N PRO A 108 -5.94 -10.05 -13.92
CA PRO A 108 -7.39 -10.19 -13.97
C PRO A 108 -7.84 -11.33 -14.89
N VAL A 109 -8.84 -12.09 -14.44
CA VAL A 109 -9.50 -13.14 -15.24
C VAL A 109 -10.95 -12.71 -15.50
N GLY A 110 -11.13 -11.70 -16.34
CA GLY A 110 -12.41 -11.05 -16.57
C GLY A 110 -12.82 -10.12 -15.41
N SER A 111 -14.03 -9.53 -15.53
CA SER A 111 -14.56 -8.67 -14.47
C SER A 111 -15.12 -9.50 -13.31
N ALA A 112 -14.85 -9.08 -12.09
CA ALA A 112 -15.38 -9.71 -10.88
C ALA A 112 -16.92 -9.57 -10.74
N ASP A 113 -17.51 -8.55 -11.39
CA ASP A 113 -18.96 -8.30 -11.38
C ASP A 113 -19.75 -9.15 -12.39
N ALA A 114 -19.04 -9.91 -13.24
CA ALA A 114 -19.64 -10.74 -14.27
C ALA A 114 -19.47 -12.23 -13.93
N ASP A 115 -20.28 -13.10 -14.59
CA ASP A 115 -20.01 -14.53 -14.57
C ASP A 115 -18.75 -14.82 -15.39
N ASN A 116 -17.63 -14.94 -14.70
CA ASN A 116 -16.31 -15.21 -15.26
C ASN A 116 -15.87 -16.68 -15.05
N SER A 117 -16.75 -17.56 -14.57
CA SER A 117 -16.45 -18.96 -14.28
C SER A 117 -15.78 -19.69 -15.43
N ALA A 118 -16.29 -19.52 -16.67
CA ALA A 118 -15.70 -20.15 -17.85
C ALA A 118 -14.29 -19.64 -18.18
N LEU A 119 -13.98 -18.38 -17.87
CA LEU A 119 -12.64 -17.81 -18.01
C LEU A 119 -11.69 -18.37 -16.95
N TRP A 120 -12.15 -18.45 -15.71
CA TRP A 120 -11.40 -19.06 -14.62
C TRP A 120 -11.09 -20.53 -14.89
N GLU A 121 -12.06 -21.32 -15.39
CA GLU A 121 -11.83 -22.70 -15.77
C GLU A 121 -10.77 -22.85 -16.85
N LYS A 122 -10.70 -21.89 -17.77
CA LYS A 122 -9.77 -21.95 -18.89
C LYS A 122 -8.40 -21.38 -18.61
N TYR A 123 -8.34 -20.28 -17.88
CA TYR A 123 -7.13 -19.46 -17.70
C TYR A 123 -6.73 -19.23 -16.26
N GLY A 124 -7.64 -19.45 -15.31
CA GLY A 124 -7.35 -19.31 -13.91
C GLY A 124 -6.39 -20.37 -13.41
N SER A 125 -5.79 -20.12 -12.28
CA SER A 125 -4.82 -21.01 -11.66
C SER A 125 -5.31 -21.54 -10.32
N GLY A 126 -4.67 -22.61 -9.88
CA GLY A 126 -4.84 -23.15 -8.55
C GLY A 126 -6.26 -23.60 -8.24
N TRP A 127 -6.65 -23.40 -7.03
CA TRP A 127 -7.90 -23.88 -6.44
C TRP A 127 -9.17 -23.24 -7.02
N ALA A 128 -9.04 -22.11 -7.71
CA ALA A 128 -10.19 -21.42 -8.33
C ALA A 128 -10.81 -22.17 -9.50
N SER A 129 -10.14 -23.18 -10.05
CA SER A 129 -10.66 -24.01 -11.14
C SER A 129 -10.96 -25.43 -10.69
N SER A 130 -11.82 -26.14 -11.44
CA SER A 130 -12.14 -27.54 -11.19
C SER A 130 -10.94 -28.49 -11.28
N TYR A 131 -9.85 -28.06 -11.90
CA TYR A 131 -8.60 -28.85 -11.98
C TYR A 131 -7.92 -29.07 -10.63
N SER A 132 -8.24 -28.28 -9.62
CA SER A 132 -7.71 -28.48 -8.27
C SER A 132 -8.49 -29.49 -7.42
N ALA A 133 -9.57 -30.07 -7.94
CA ALA A 133 -10.46 -30.96 -7.18
C ALA A 133 -9.79 -32.22 -6.60
N GLU A 134 -8.61 -32.60 -7.08
CA GLU A 134 -7.87 -33.73 -6.51
C GLU A 134 -7.33 -33.45 -5.10
N TYR A 135 -6.92 -32.19 -4.84
CA TYR A 135 -6.37 -31.78 -3.54
C TYR A 135 -7.28 -30.83 -2.75
N ASP A 136 -8.28 -30.25 -3.39
CA ASP A 136 -9.27 -29.38 -2.78
C ASP A 136 -10.68 -29.69 -3.32
N PRO A 137 -11.25 -30.86 -2.95
CA PRO A 137 -12.51 -31.33 -3.51
C PRO A 137 -13.73 -30.52 -3.07
N ASP A 138 -13.62 -29.77 -1.97
CA ASP A 138 -14.75 -29.04 -1.40
C ASP A 138 -14.92 -27.65 -2.03
N ASP A 139 -13.82 -27.00 -2.45
CA ASP A 139 -13.83 -25.61 -2.90
C ASP A 139 -13.45 -25.43 -4.37
N ALA A 140 -12.78 -26.42 -4.99
CA ALA A 140 -12.34 -26.35 -6.37
C ALA A 140 -13.48 -26.13 -7.35
N GLY A 141 -13.37 -25.07 -8.15
CA GLY A 141 -14.36 -24.70 -9.15
C GLY A 141 -15.67 -24.13 -8.60
N LEU A 142 -15.71 -23.77 -7.30
CA LEU A 142 -16.88 -23.16 -6.67
C LEU A 142 -16.74 -21.63 -6.50
N TYR A 143 -15.54 -21.15 -6.27
CA TYR A 143 -15.28 -19.76 -5.99
C TYR A 143 -14.56 -19.11 -7.15
N TYR A 144 -15.36 -18.50 -8.00
CA TYR A 144 -14.88 -17.64 -9.07
C TYR A 144 -15.08 -16.19 -8.63
N GLY A 145 -14.23 -15.31 -9.08
CA GLY A 145 -14.36 -13.91 -8.67
C GLY A 145 -13.21 -13.08 -9.22
N GLY A 146 -12.83 -12.10 -8.43
CA GLY A 146 -11.75 -11.20 -8.74
C GLY A 146 -10.46 -11.55 -8.01
N CYS A 147 -9.42 -10.81 -8.34
CA CYS A 147 -8.09 -10.94 -7.80
C CYS A 147 -7.72 -9.68 -7.02
N SER A 148 -7.58 -9.78 -5.69
CA SER A 148 -7.12 -8.65 -4.86
C SER A 148 -5.61 -8.38 -4.97
N TRP A 149 -4.93 -9.05 -5.90
CA TRP A 149 -3.47 -9.00 -6.09
C TRP A 149 -3.07 -8.64 -7.52
N ASP A 150 -4.01 -8.31 -8.39
CA ASP A 150 -3.77 -8.11 -9.82
C ASP A 150 -2.84 -6.93 -10.11
N ASN A 151 -2.86 -5.90 -9.28
CA ASN A 151 -1.97 -4.76 -9.38
C ASN A 151 -0.55 -5.01 -8.80
N GLN A 152 -0.28 -6.22 -8.29
CA GLN A 152 1.03 -6.63 -7.77
C GLN A 152 1.72 -7.65 -8.70
N ALA A 153 1.09 -8.05 -9.80
CA ALA A 153 1.70 -8.91 -10.80
C ALA A 153 2.92 -8.23 -11.46
N MET A 154 3.78 -9.04 -12.08
CA MET A 154 4.89 -8.59 -12.93
C MET A 154 4.46 -8.38 -14.39
N PHE A 155 3.16 -8.38 -14.61
CA PHE A 155 2.49 -8.18 -15.90
C PHE A 155 1.37 -7.16 -15.72
N ASP A 156 1.08 -6.39 -16.76
CA ASP A 156 -0.08 -5.51 -16.76
C ASP A 156 -1.39 -6.31 -16.78
N PHE A 157 -2.52 -5.64 -16.62
CA PHE A 157 -3.84 -6.27 -16.59
C PHE A 157 -4.22 -7.03 -17.88
N THR A 158 -3.45 -6.86 -18.94
CA THR A 158 -3.64 -7.54 -20.24
C THR A 158 -2.62 -8.65 -20.48
N GLY A 159 -1.69 -8.87 -19.51
CA GLY A 159 -0.70 -9.94 -19.57
C GLY A 159 0.60 -9.57 -20.27
N HIS A 160 0.87 -8.29 -20.54
CA HIS A 160 2.16 -7.87 -21.07
C HIS A 160 3.16 -7.70 -19.94
N PRO A 161 4.41 -8.18 -20.10
CA PRO A 161 5.41 -8.06 -19.05
C PRO A 161 5.76 -6.61 -18.78
N LEU A 162 5.78 -6.25 -17.50
CA LEU A 162 6.20 -4.93 -17.03
C LEU A 162 7.72 -4.81 -17.06
N ALA A 163 8.23 -3.57 -17.16
CA ALA A 163 9.67 -3.31 -17.10
C ALA A 163 10.28 -3.76 -15.76
N SER A 164 9.51 -3.74 -14.67
CA SER A 164 9.91 -4.23 -13.35
C SER A 164 10.33 -5.69 -13.34
N LEU A 165 9.81 -6.53 -14.23
CA LEU A 165 10.22 -7.93 -14.36
C LEU A 165 11.73 -8.09 -14.63
N ASN A 166 12.38 -7.08 -15.20
CA ASN A 166 13.82 -7.09 -15.43
C ASN A 166 14.64 -6.96 -14.12
N VAL A 167 14.04 -6.62 -12.97
CA VAL A 167 14.76 -6.48 -11.71
C VAL A 167 15.56 -7.73 -11.36
N PHE A 168 15.01 -8.93 -11.56
CA PHE A 168 15.69 -10.20 -11.29
C PHE A 168 16.96 -10.38 -12.12
N LYS A 169 16.93 -9.92 -13.38
CA LYS A 169 18.12 -9.89 -14.22
C LYS A 169 19.16 -8.89 -13.70
N TYR A 170 18.69 -7.72 -13.28
CA TYR A 170 19.56 -6.66 -12.80
C TYR A 170 20.17 -6.98 -11.44
N LEU A 171 19.44 -7.62 -10.55
CA LEU A 171 19.96 -8.14 -9.29
C LEU A 171 21.14 -9.10 -9.52
N LYS A 172 21.05 -9.94 -10.54
CA LYS A 172 22.09 -10.93 -10.84
C LYS A 172 23.31 -10.36 -11.58
N TYR A 173 23.08 -9.45 -12.52
CA TYR A 173 24.13 -9.01 -13.46
C TYR A 173 24.54 -7.54 -13.26
N GLY A 174 23.85 -6.83 -12.38
CA GLY A 174 23.98 -5.39 -12.22
C GLY A 174 23.25 -4.62 -13.33
N ALA A 175 22.86 -3.41 -13.01
CA ALA A 175 22.34 -2.44 -13.95
C ALA A 175 22.69 -1.03 -13.48
N THR A 176 22.82 -0.12 -14.44
CA THR A 176 22.85 1.32 -14.19
C THR A 176 21.73 1.95 -14.98
N ALA A 177 20.91 2.74 -14.30
CA ALA A 177 19.89 3.57 -14.93
C ALA A 177 20.22 5.04 -14.72
N PRO A 178 19.86 5.95 -15.67
CA PRO A 178 19.90 7.37 -15.41
C PRO A 178 19.02 7.73 -14.21
N LEU A 179 19.45 8.74 -13.45
CA LEU A 179 18.61 9.29 -12.39
C LEU A 179 17.31 9.82 -13.02
N ALA A 180 16.18 9.35 -12.51
CA ALA A 180 14.87 9.73 -12.98
C ALA A 180 13.90 9.82 -11.79
N VAL A 181 12.84 10.61 -11.94
CA VAL A 181 11.76 10.66 -10.96
C VAL A 181 11.07 9.30 -10.93
N ASP A 182 10.95 8.74 -9.74
CA ASP A 182 10.19 7.52 -9.47
C ASP A 182 8.71 7.87 -9.30
N TYR A 183 8.41 8.70 -8.30
CA TYR A 183 7.06 9.23 -8.11
C TYR A 183 7.07 10.56 -7.36
N ILE A 184 5.95 11.22 -7.37
CA ILE A 184 5.70 12.47 -6.68
C ILE A 184 4.55 12.23 -5.71
N PRO A 185 4.79 12.33 -4.38
CA PRO A 185 3.72 12.18 -3.39
C PRO A 185 2.64 13.26 -3.57
N ASP A 186 1.38 12.89 -3.41
CA ASP A 186 0.31 13.85 -3.32
C ASP A 186 0.50 14.78 -2.12
N VAL A 187 0.04 16.02 -2.26
CA VAL A 187 0.17 17.05 -1.24
C VAL A 187 -1.15 17.17 -0.49
N TYR A 188 -1.13 16.99 0.82
CA TYR A 188 -2.29 17.16 1.69
C TYR A 188 -2.13 18.42 2.52
N VAL A 189 -3.09 19.32 2.41
CA VAL A 189 -3.10 20.61 3.13
C VAL A 189 -4.46 20.86 3.73
N SER A 190 -4.52 21.28 4.99
CA SER A 190 -5.75 21.72 5.60
C SER A 190 -5.65 23.15 6.14
N CYS A 191 -6.77 23.84 6.19
CA CYS A 191 -6.94 25.09 6.92
C CYS A 191 -8.33 25.13 7.56
N ASN A 192 -8.46 25.90 8.65
CA ASN A 192 -9.78 26.10 9.25
C ASN A 192 -10.61 27.10 8.46
N VAL A 193 -11.94 26.96 8.55
CA VAL A 193 -12.88 27.95 7.99
C VAL A 193 -12.52 29.36 8.48
N GLY A 194 -12.30 30.26 7.52
CA GLY A 194 -11.95 31.65 7.75
C GLY A 194 -10.45 31.94 7.83
N GLU A 195 -9.61 30.93 7.70
CA GLU A 195 -8.16 31.10 7.61
C GLU A 195 -7.69 31.15 6.15
N ASP A 196 -6.52 31.71 5.93
CA ASP A 196 -5.88 31.72 4.62
C ASP A 196 -5.28 30.35 4.31
N LEU A 197 -5.57 29.84 3.12
CA LEU A 197 -4.93 28.62 2.62
C LEU A 197 -3.50 28.93 2.17
N VAL A 198 -2.55 28.14 2.69
CA VAL A 198 -1.14 28.24 2.30
C VAL A 198 -0.68 26.92 1.69
N LEU A 199 -0.43 26.89 0.40
CA LEU A 199 0.17 25.76 -0.30
C LEU A 199 1.70 25.81 -0.21
N PRO A 200 2.39 24.65 -0.18
CA PRO A 200 3.85 24.62 -0.18
C PRO A 200 4.43 25.21 -1.48
N GLU A 201 5.52 25.96 -1.38
CA GLU A 201 6.25 26.50 -2.54
C GLU A 201 7.13 25.43 -3.21
N SER A 202 7.43 24.35 -2.49
CA SER A 202 8.20 23.22 -2.98
C SER A 202 7.72 21.93 -2.34
N ILE A 203 7.82 20.83 -3.09
CA ILE A 203 7.41 19.49 -2.66
C ILE A 203 8.58 18.52 -2.79
N ASP A 204 8.51 17.43 -2.05
CA ASP A 204 9.47 16.35 -2.15
C ASP A 204 9.20 15.50 -3.40
N VAL A 205 10.26 15.17 -4.14
CA VAL A 205 10.22 14.32 -5.32
C VAL A 205 11.11 13.11 -5.05
N VAL A 206 10.57 11.93 -5.23
CA VAL A 206 11.29 10.66 -5.01
C VAL A 206 11.92 10.20 -6.31
N TYR A 207 13.23 9.96 -6.28
CA TYR A 207 14.00 9.46 -7.42
C TYR A 207 14.27 7.96 -7.32
N ASN A 208 14.53 7.34 -8.47
CA ASN A 208 14.74 5.91 -8.61
C ASN A 208 15.99 5.35 -7.89
N ASP A 209 16.93 6.21 -7.47
CA ASP A 209 18.11 5.83 -6.68
C ASP A 209 17.87 5.99 -5.16
N ARG A 210 16.76 6.61 -4.77
CA ARG A 210 16.36 6.91 -3.39
C ARG A 210 17.40 7.65 -2.54
N SER A 211 18.53 8.00 -3.12
CA SER A 211 19.64 8.64 -2.42
C SER A 211 19.37 10.11 -2.12
N GLN A 212 18.40 10.73 -2.79
CA GLN A 212 18.11 12.14 -2.69
C GLN A 212 16.63 12.44 -2.88
N ASN A 213 15.93 12.67 -1.79
CA ASN A 213 14.68 13.41 -1.86
C ASN A 213 15.03 14.86 -2.20
N LYS A 214 14.76 15.29 -3.40
CA LYS A 214 14.98 16.69 -3.82
C LYS A 214 13.66 17.41 -3.74
N LYS A 215 13.66 18.56 -3.06
CA LYS A 215 12.55 19.50 -3.16
C LYS A 215 12.59 20.16 -4.51
N GLN A 216 11.47 20.11 -5.23
CA GLN A 216 11.27 20.87 -6.46
C GLN A 216 10.23 21.96 -6.23
N SER A 217 10.47 23.12 -6.84
CA SER A 217 9.50 24.21 -6.83
C SER A 217 8.23 23.80 -7.58
N VAL A 218 7.09 24.16 -7.04
CA VAL A 218 5.78 23.87 -7.63
C VAL A 218 5.05 25.16 -7.95
N SER A 219 4.44 25.21 -9.12
CA SER A 219 3.56 26.30 -9.56
C SER A 219 2.13 25.82 -9.54
N TRP A 220 1.36 26.25 -8.55
CA TRP A 220 -0.04 25.86 -8.37
C TRP A 220 -0.96 26.57 -9.36
N ASN A 221 -2.03 25.90 -9.79
CA ASN A 221 -3.03 26.46 -10.70
C ASN A 221 -3.80 27.60 -10.03
N GLU A 222 -3.51 28.83 -10.44
CA GLU A 222 -4.11 30.03 -9.86
C GLU A 222 -5.63 30.10 -10.01
N THR A 223 -6.19 29.51 -11.07
CA THR A 223 -7.65 29.50 -11.28
C THR A 223 -8.34 28.62 -10.27
N GLN A 224 -7.77 27.42 -10.02
CA GLN A 224 -8.28 26.49 -9.01
C GLN A 224 -8.08 27.07 -7.61
N MET A 225 -6.93 27.67 -7.30
CA MET A 225 -6.70 28.35 -6.03
C MET A 225 -7.72 29.44 -5.75
N LYS A 226 -8.04 30.28 -6.73
CA LYS A 226 -9.04 31.35 -6.61
C LYS A 226 -10.49 30.84 -6.48
N ALA A 227 -10.75 29.60 -6.85
CA ALA A 227 -12.07 28.97 -6.74
C ALA A 227 -12.37 28.41 -5.35
N ILE A 228 -11.35 28.32 -4.47
CA ILE A 228 -11.52 27.80 -3.11
C ILE A 228 -12.24 28.82 -2.24
N ASP A 229 -13.34 28.41 -1.64
CA ASP A 229 -14.09 29.22 -0.68
C ASP A 229 -13.70 28.81 0.74
N THR A 230 -12.65 29.42 1.29
CA THR A 230 -12.22 29.15 2.68
C THR A 230 -13.20 29.61 3.74
N THR A 231 -14.32 30.25 3.37
CA THR A 231 -15.36 30.63 4.34
C THR A 231 -16.32 29.50 4.67
N LYS A 232 -16.19 28.35 4.00
CA LYS A 232 -17.02 27.15 4.18
C LYS A 232 -16.15 25.90 4.20
N ALA A 233 -16.55 24.94 5.03
CA ALA A 233 -15.93 23.62 5.01
C ALA A 233 -16.16 22.92 3.66
N GLY A 234 -15.13 22.25 3.17
CA GLY A 234 -15.18 21.53 1.90
C GLY A 234 -13.82 21.02 1.48
N SER A 235 -13.83 20.10 0.53
CA SER A 235 -12.63 19.47 -0.03
C SER A 235 -12.42 19.96 -1.46
N TYR A 236 -11.17 20.23 -1.84
CA TYR A 236 -10.79 20.75 -3.15
C TYR A 236 -9.53 20.05 -3.64
N GLU A 237 -9.35 20.02 -4.96
CA GLU A 237 -8.14 19.56 -5.60
C GLU A 237 -7.50 20.68 -6.42
N ILE A 238 -6.19 20.81 -6.31
CA ILE A 238 -5.42 21.84 -7.02
C ILE A 238 -4.27 21.17 -7.75
N GLU A 239 -4.19 21.38 -9.05
CA GLU A 239 -3.06 20.93 -9.84
C GLU A 239 -1.86 21.87 -9.67
N GLY A 240 -0.68 21.27 -9.47
CA GLY A 240 0.59 21.94 -9.48
C GLY A 240 1.47 21.45 -10.63
N ALA A 241 2.27 22.33 -11.21
CA ALA A 241 3.26 22.01 -12.23
C ALA A 241 4.67 22.12 -11.65
N LEU A 242 5.50 21.13 -11.92
CA LEU A 242 6.93 21.11 -11.59
C LEU A 242 7.79 21.55 -12.77
N GLU A 243 9.08 21.83 -12.52
CA GLU A 243 10.00 22.37 -13.53
C GLU A 243 10.13 21.50 -14.79
N GLU A 244 9.98 20.19 -14.69
CA GLU A 244 10.10 19.27 -15.82
C GLU A 244 8.75 18.98 -16.53
N GLY A 245 7.69 19.74 -16.21
CA GLY A 245 6.36 19.57 -16.80
C GLY A 245 5.55 18.42 -16.21
N THR A 246 6.04 17.81 -15.15
CA THR A 246 5.29 16.82 -14.37
C THR A 246 4.26 17.54 -13.49
N THR A 247 3.12 16.92 -13.24
CA THR A 247 2.05 17.48 -12.41
C THR A 247 1.96 16.75 -11.07
N VAL A 248 1.46 17.48 -10.09
CA VAL A 248 1.12 16.96 -8.75
C VAL A 248 -0.25 17.48 -8.36
N THR A 249 -0.97 16.72 -7.53
CA THR A 249 -2.25 17.15 -6.98
C THR A 249 -2.08 17.53 -5.51
N ALA A 250 -2.62 18.71 -5.13
CA ALA A 250 -2.84 19.06 -3.73
C ALA A 250 -4.30 18.80 -3.36
N HIS A 251 -4.49 17.96 -2.36
CA HIS A 251 -5.77 17.71 -1.70
C HIS A 251 -5.92 18.71 -0.55
N VAL A 252 -6.88 19.60 -0.68
CA VAL A 252 -7.12 20.68 0.28
C VAL A 252 -8.40 20.42 1.05
N GLU A 253 -8.30 20.44 2.37
CA GLU A 253 -9.43 20.31 3.28
C GLU A 253 -9.64 21.63 4.02
N VAL A 254 -10.80 22.26 3.85
CA VAL A 254 -11.24 23.40 4.67
C VAL A 254 -12.11 22.85 5.80
N GLU A 255 -11.60 22.87 7.01
CA GLU A 255 -12.20 22.21 8.16
C GLU A 255 -12.98 23.18 9.03
N MET A 256 -14.08 22.71 9.61
CA MET A 256 -14.77 23.44 10.67
C MET A 256 -13.93 23.43 11.94
N VAL A 257 -13.72 24.60 12.53
CA VAL A 257 -13.05 24.67 13.83
C VAL A 257 -13.87 23.93 14.88
N ASN A 258 -13.29 22.90 15.44
CA ASN A 258 -13.94 22.15 16.52
C ASN A 258 -13.59 22.75 17.86
N TYR A 259 -14.50 23.53 18.42
CA TYR A 259 -14.36 24.12 19.75
C TYR A 259 -14.80 23.20 20.90
N ALA A 260 -15.23 21.99 20.58
CA ALA A 260 -15.63 21.04 21.60
C ALA A 260 -14.41 20.57 22.40
N VAL A 261 -14.55 20.61 23.72
CA VAL A 261 -13.53 20.04 24.61
C VAL A 261 -13.70 18.54 24.63
N ASN A 262 -12.61 17.80 24.41
CA ASN A 262 -12.60 16.34 24.34
C ASN A 262 -13.63 15.79 23.31
N PRO A 263 -13.56 16.19 22.02
CA PRO A 263 -14.58 15.86 21.01
C PRO A 263 -14.63 14.36 20.67
N GLY A 264 -13.51 13.64 20.78
CA GLY A 264 -13.42 12.19 20.60
C GLY A 264 -13.66 11.38 21.88
N PHE A 265 -13.88 12.04 23.01
CA PHE A 265 -14.06 11.40 24.32
C PHE A 265 -12.84 10.58 24.80
N GLU A 266 -11.64 10.95 24.35
CA GLU A 266 -10.39 10.24 24.67
C GLU A 266 -10.12 10.21 26.18
N ASP A 267 -10.56 11.23 26.93
CA ASP A 267 -10.46 11.28 28.39
C ASP A 267 -11.43 10.31 29.08
N LYS A 268 -12.25 9.59 28.31
CA LYS A 268 -13.23 8.61 28.81
C LYS A 268 -14.17 9.16 29.88
N ASN A 269 -14.45 10.45 29.78
CA ASN A 269 -15.39 11.13 30.67
C ASN A 269 -16.27 12.10 29.87
N ARG A 270 -17.37 12.51 30.44
CA ARG A 270 -18.33 13.46 29.88
C ARG A 270 -18.50 14.73 30.73
N SER A 271 -17.60 14.99 31.65
CA SER A 271 -17.74 16.13 32.56
C SER A 271 -17.82 17.48 31.88
N MET A 272 -17.26 17.58 30.66
CA MET A 272 -17.27 18.79 29.82
C MET A 272 -18.51 18.86 28.90
N TRP A 273 -19.35 17.82 28.89
CA TRP A 273 -20.50 17.72 27.99
C TRP A 273 -21.81 17.72 28.79
N LYS A 274 -22.78 18.49 28.29
CA LYS A 274 -24.13 18.44 28.81
C LYS A 274 -24.95 17.49 27.95
N VAL A 275 -25.40 16.39 28.51
CA VAL A 275 -26.32 15.48 27.85
C VAL A 275 -27.73 16.10 27.91
N SER A 276 -28.38 16.25 26.75
CA SER A 276 -29.81 16.58 26.63
C SER A 276 -30.51 15.51 25.82
N TYR A 277 -31.71 15.16 26.22
CA TYR A 277 -32.54 14.16 25.55
C TYR A 277 -34.00 14.57 25.62
N GLU A 278 -34.76 14.14 24.62
CA GLU A 278 -36.22 14.29 24.60
C GLU A 278 -36.82 12.92 25.00
N GLY A 279 -37.61 12.90 26.05
CA GLY A 279 -38.27 11.70 26.54
C GLY A 279 -37.80 11.23 27.93
N GLU A 280 -38.09 9.96 28.27
CA GLU A 280 -37.84 9.35 29.58
C GLU A 280 -36.49 8.66 29.73
N ALA A 281 -35.53 8.92 28.85
CA ALA A 281 -34.20 8.28 28.94
C ALA A 281 -33.42 8.75 30.16
N ASP A 282 -32.86 7.82 30.92
CA ASP A 282 -32.01 8.13 32.07
C ASP A 282 -30.64 8.61 31.59
N PRO A 283 -30.14 9.77 32.06
CA PRO A 283 -28.79 10.26 31.72
C PRO A 283 -27.66 9.29 32.05
N THR A 284 -27.90 8.32 32.93
CA THR A 284 -26.92 7.30 33.27
C THR A 284 -26.75 6.21 32.18
N ASP A 285 -27.67 6.15 31.22
CA ASP A 285 -27.58 5.22 30.10
C ASP A 285 -26.49 5.59 29.09
N TYR A 286 -26.00 6.84 29.16
CA TYR A 286 -24.95 7.32 28.27
C TYR A 286 -23.58 7.16 28.94
N GLN A 287 -22.75 6.31 28.36
CA GLN A 287 -21.37 6.04 28.85
C GLN A 287 -20.36 6.31 27.74
N VAL A 288 -19.23 6.93 28.13
CA VAL A 288 -18.05 6.98 27.28
C VAL A 288 -17.39 5.62 27.32
N LYS A 289 -17.32 4.95 26.18
CA LYS A 289 -16.64 3.67 26.02
C LYS A 289 -15.26 3.91 25.40
N ALA A 290 -14.27 3.16 25.83
CA ALA A 290 -13.01 3.04 25.08
C ALA A 290 -13.24 2.09 23.92
N ASP A 291 -12.77 2.48 22.74
CA ASP A 291 -12.59 1.58 21.61
C ASP A 291 -11.34 0.71 21.80
#